data_b49249d4076204f394a4dcbc6aaf92f0
#
_entry.id   b49249d4076204f394a4dcbc6aaf92f0
#
_cell.length_a   1.000
_cell.length_b   1.000
_cell.length_c   1.000
_cell.angle_alpha   90.00
_cell.angle_beta   90.00
_cell.angle_gamma   90.00
#
_symmetry.space_group_name_H-M   'P 1'
#
loop_
_entity.id
_entity.type
_entity.pdbx_description
1 polymer ?
#
loop_
_entity_poly.entity_id
_entity_poly.type
_entity_poly.pdbx_seq_one_letter_code
_entity_poly.pdbx_strand_id
1 'polypeptide(L)'
;MDSAQFLMRFQEVPATSDENVTVTETTFNSVPVRIYMPKRKSETLRRGLFFIHGGGWCLGSAAFANYDLLARQTADRLDAVFVSTNYGLAPKYHFPHQFEDVYSALRWFLQENILERYGVDPRRVGVSGDSAGGNLAAAVTQQLIQDPDVKTKLKVQALVYPALQALDMKLPSYQEGSYFPFLPTSLMVRFWSEYFTTDRTLEKAMLLNQHVPMEFSHLFQFVNWSSLLPERYKTGHFYESPTPGSSELAKKYPGFLDVKACPLLANDNTLSHLPLTYIITCQYDVLRDDGLMYVMRLQNAGVHVTHHHFEDGFHGAFTFHHFKIADKMQNQYLSWLMKNL
;
A
#
# COMPACT_ATOMS: atom_id res chain seq x y z
N MET A 1 -7.34 -19.21 -5.20
CA MET A 1 -7.70 -17.84 -4.81
C MET A 1 -9.21 -17.63 -4.70
N ASP A 2 -10.04 -18.07 -5.66
CA ASP A 2 -11.50 -17.90 -5.63
C ASP A 2 -12.19 -18.51 -4.39
N SER A 3 -11.77 -19.70 -3.97
CA SER A 3 -12.28 -20.33 -2.75
C SER A 3 -11.92 -19.56 -1.47
N ALA A 4 -10.72 -18.98 -1.41
CA ALA A 4 -10.31 -18.13 -0.31
C ALA A 4 -11.11 -16.82 -0.28
N GLN A 5 -11.31 -16.20 -1.44
CA GLN A 5 -12.17 -15.00 -1.54
C GLN A 5 -13.60 -15.27 -1.09
N PHE A 6 -14.16 -16.42 -1.48
CA PHE A 6 -15.51 -16.82 -1.05
C PHE A 6 -15.62 -16.97 0.47
N LEU A 7 -14.64 -17.67 1.08
CA LEU A 7 -14.63 -17.85 2.54
C LEU A 7 -14.45 -16.52 3.30
N MET A 8 -13.67 -15.60 2.76
CA MET A 8 -13.43 -14.30 3.39
C MET A 8 -14.66 -13.37 3.36
N ARG A 9 -15.63 -13.59 2.46
CA ARG A 9 -16.89 -12.82 2.46
C ARG A 9 -17.68 -12.92 3.77
N PHE A 10 -17.50 -14.00 4.53
CA PHE A 10 -18.11 -14.13 5.86
C PHE A 10 -17.53 -13.15 6.89
N GLN A 11 -16.43 -12.45 6.56
CA GLN A 11 -15.86 -11.38 7.39
C GLN A 11 -16.42 -10.00 7.05
N GLU A 12 -17.23 -9.88 6.01
CA GLU A 12 -17.86 -8.62 5.63
C GLU A 12 -18.97 -8.24 6.61
N VAL A 13 -18.99 -6.97 7.00
CA VAL A 13 -20.03 -6.38 7.84
C VAL A 13 -20.84 -5.36 7.05
N PRO A 14 -22.13 -5.20 7.34
CA PRO A 14 -22.97 -4.22 6.65
C PRO A 14 -22.50 -2.78 6.93
N ALA A 15 -22.78 -1.88 5.99
CA ALA A 15 -22.51 -0.44 6.13
C ALA A 15 -23.54 0.23 7.04
N THR A 16 -23.54 -0.14 8.32
CA THR A 16 -24.47 0.43 9.32
C THR A 16 -23.82 1.59 10.05
N SER A 17 -24.53 2.73 10.14
CA SER A 17 -24.12 3.84 10.98
C SER A 17 -24.29 3.51 12.46
N ASP A 18 -23.38 4.01 13.30
CA ASP A 18 -23.46 3.92 14.76
C ASP A 18 -23.74 5.30 15.39
N GLU A 19 -23.54 5.44 16.69
CA GLU A 19 -23.77 6.69 17.42
C GLU A 19 -22.79 7.82 17.01
N ASN A 20 -21.54 7.47 16.62
CA ASN A 20 -20.46 8.41 16.35
C ASN A 20 -20.22 8.65 14.87
N VAL A 21 -20.48 7.66 14.01
CA VAL A 21 -20.08 7.68 12.60
C VAL A 21 -21.24 7.28 11.69
N THR A 22 -21.46 8.08 10.65
CA THR A 22 -22.33 7.72 9.53
C THR A 22 -21.51 6.93 8.51
N VAL A 23 -22.05 5.78 8.09
CA VAL A 23 -21.41 4.92 7.08
C VAL A 23 -22.32 4.81 5.86
N THR A 24 -21.77 5.07 4.70
CA THR A 24 -22.48 4.98 3.40
C THR A 24 -21.65 4.27 2.36
N GLU A 25 -22.30 3.56 1.47
CA GLU A 25 -21.68 2.97 0.27
C GLU A 25 -22.13 3.70 -0.98
N THR A 26 -21.18 3.97 -1.86
CA THR A 26 -21.42 4.64 -3.15
C THR A 26 -20.31 4.25 -4.13
N THR A 27 -20.24 4.94 -5.26
CA THR A 27 -19.16 4.78 -6.21
C THR A 27 -18.47 6.12 -6.48
N PHE A 28 -17.15 6.09 -6.61
CA PHE A 28 -16.35 7.20 -7.11
C PHE A 28 -15.84 6.82 -8.49
N ASN A 29 -16.37 7.50 -9.50
CA ASN A 29 -16.12 7.17 -10.90
C ASN A 29 -16.28 5.66 -11.20
N SER A 30 -17.42 5.08 -10.81
CA SER A 30 -17.78 3.66 -10.94
C SER A 30 -17.03 2.68 -10.06
N VAL A 31 -16.05 3.12 -9.27
CA VAL A 31 -15.33 2.28 -8.30
C VAL A 31 -16.07 2.29 -6.96
N PRO A 32 -16.46 1.14 -6.40
CA PRO A 32 -17.17 1.09 -5.13
C PRO A 32 -16.32 1.63 -3.99
N VAL A 33 -16.91 2.45 -3.13
CA VAL A 33 -16.27 2.99 -1.92
C VAL A 33 -17.23 2.94 -0.74
N ARG A 34 -16.65 2.80 0.45
CA ARG A 34 -17.36 2.96 1.73
C ARG A 34 -16.84 4.21 2.42
N ILE A 35 -17.76 5.12 2.79
CA ILE A 35 -17.45 6.43 3.38
C ILE A 35 -17.88 6.45 4.83
N TYR A 36 -17.00 6.94 5.69
CA TYR A 36 -17.20 7.10 7.11
C TYR A 36 -17.08 8.58 7.47
N MET A 37 -18.15 9.15 8.03
CA MET A 37 -18.23 10.56 8.41
C MET A 37 -18.60 10.71 9.89
N PRO A 38 -17.83 11.46 10.70
CA PRO A 38 -18.22 11.74 12.08
C PRO A 38 -19.56 12.47 12.13
N LYS A 39 -20.45 12.04 13.04
CA LYS A 39 -21.77 12.68 13.25
C LYS A 39 -21.67 13.98 14.03
N ARG A 40 -20.63 14.13 14.86
CA ARG A 40 -20.43 15.37 15.60
C ARG A 40 -20.32 16.57 14.67
N LYS A 41 -20.85 17.70 15.08
CA LYS A 41 -20.72 18.96 14.34
C LYS A 41 -19.24 19.37 14.31
N SER A 42 -18.74 19.75 13.13
CA SER A 42 -17.40 20.35 12.98
C SER A 42 -17.55 21.85 12.72
N GLU A 43 -16.72 22.65 13.37
CA GLU A 43 -16.69 24.12 13.17
C GLU A 43 -15.91 24.52 11.93
N THR A 44 -15.10 23.60 11.40
CA THR A 44 -14.25 23.78 10.22
C THR A 44 -14.47 22.65 9.23
N LEU A 45 -13.97 22.81 8.00
CA LEU A 45 -13.87 21.71 7.05
C LEU A 45 -13.00 20.59 7.63
N ARG A 46 -13.38 19.35 7.37
CA ARG A 46 -12.71 18.16 7.90
C ARG A 46 -11.47 17.77 7.11
N ARG A 47 -10.63 16.97 7.73
CA ARG A 47 -9.60 16.20 7.03
C ARG A 47 -10.26 15.21 6.07
N GLY A 48 -9.59 14.89 4.97
CA GLY A 48 -9.96 13.78 4.09
C GLY A 48 -8.87 12.71 4.10
N LEU A 49 -9.23 11.46 4.33
CA LEU A 49 -8.29 10.34 4.25
C LEU A 49 -8.83 9.27 3.30
N PHE A 50 -8.12 9.07 2.19
CA PHE A 50 -8.42 8.01 1.23
C PHE A 50 -7.60 6.79 1.56
N PHE A 51 -8.25 5.70 1.96
CA PHE A 51 -7.61 4.47 2.42
C PHE A 51 -7.79 3.33 1.44
N ILE A 52 -6.73 2.56 1.22
CA ILE A 52 -6.66 1.45 0.30
C ILE A 52 -6.30 0.19 1.08
N HIS A 53 -7.21 -0.79 1.13
CA HIS A 53 -7.01 -2.01 1.89
C HIS A 53 -5.92 -2.92 1.26
N GLY A 54 -5.27 -3.73 2.11
CA GLY A 54 -4.35 -4.77 1.71
C GLY A 54 -5.02 -6.06 1.23
N GLY A 55 -4.26 -7.15 1.21
CA GLY A 55 -4.74 -8.47 0.79
C GLY A 55 -4.07 -8.99 -0.48
N GLY A 56 -2.85 -8.55 -0.77
CA GLY A 56 -2.04 -9.05 -1.90
C GLY A 56 -2.71 -8.86 -3.27
N TRP A 57 -3.50 -7.80 -3.44
CA TRP A 57 -4.30 -7.50 -4.64
C TRP A 57 -5.33 -8.57 -5.01
N CYS A 58 -5.41 -9.64 -4.22
CA CYS A 58 -6.24 -10.84 -4.45
C CYS A 58 -7.36 -11.00 -3.45
N LEU A 59 -7.21 -10.44 -2.27
CA LEU A 59 -8.10 -10.62 -1.13
C LEU A 59 -8.45 -9.25 -0.55
N GLY A 60 -9.44 -9.23 0.35
CA GLY A 60 -9.80 -8.01 1.06
C GLY A 60 -11.03 -7.31 0.52
N SER A 61 -11.58 -6.46 1.36
CA SER A 61 -12.73 -5.62 1.09
C SER A 61 -12.77 -4.48 2.10
N ALA A 62 -13.20 -3.30 1.69
CA ALA A 62 -13.52 -2.20 2.60
C ALA A 62 -14.59 -2.58 3.64
N ALA A 63 -15.36 -3.64 3.35
CA ALA A 63 -16.41 -4.16 4.22
C ALA A 63 -15.91 -5.16 5.27
N PHE A 64 -14.66 -5.60 5.25
CA PHE A 64 -14.16 -6.52 6.28
C PHE A 64 -14.19 -5.88 7.66
N ALA A 65 -14.60 -6.64 8.67
CA ALA A 65 -14.81 -6.16 10.03
C ALA A 65 -13.60 -5.41 10.61
N ASN A 66 -12.38 -5.87 10.32
CA ASN A 66 -11.16 -5.23 10.78
C ASN A 66 -10.90 -3.87 10.08
N TYR A 67 -11.18 -3.75 8.78
CA TYR A 67 -11.07 -2.47 8.06
C TYR A 67 -12.22 -1.52 8.42
N ASP A 68 -13.43 -2.04 8.61
CA ASP A 68 -14.57 -1.24 9.07
C ASP A 68 -14.31 -0.63 10.45
N LEU A 69 -13.78 -1.41 11.40
CA LEU A 69 -13.41 -0.92 12.71
C LEU A 69 -12.29 0.13 12.66
N LEU A 70 -11.23 -0.12 11.88
CA LEU A 70 -10.15 0.84 11.66
C LEU A 70 -10.68 2.16 11.10
N ALA A 71 -11.56 2.08 10.11
CA ALA A 71 -12.14 3.24 9.45
C ALA A 71 -13.00 4.09 10.40
N ARG A 72 -13.87 3.45 11.20
CA ARG A 72 -14.70 4.14 12.21
C ARG A 72 -13.85 4.86 13.25
N GLN A 73 -12.87 4.15 13.81
CA GLN A 73 -11.97 4.73 14.83
C GLN A 73 -11.13 5.88 14.24
N THR A 74 -10.65 5.72 13.01
CA THR A 74 -9.86 6.77 12.34
C THR A 74 -10.71 7.99 12.01
N ALA A 75 -11.88 7.81 11.41
CA ALA A 75 -12.79 8.89 11.09
C ALA A 75 -13.17 9.71 12.34
N ASP A 76 -13.56 9.01 13.41
CA ASP A 76 -13.96 9.66 14.66
C ASP A 76 -12.79 10.39 15.32
N ARG A 77 -11.65 9.71 15.54
CA ARG A 77 -10.51 10.29 16.27
C ARG A 77 -9.85 11.46 15.54
N LEU A 78 -9.77 11.42 14.20
CA LEU A 78 -9.17 12.49 13.39
C LEU A 78 -10.16 13.60 13.04
N ASP A 79 -11.44 13.44 13.30
CA ASP A 79 -12.51 14.27 12.71
C ASP A 79 -12.33 14.36 11.18
N ALA A 80 -12.31 13.21 10.54
CA ALA A 80 -12.01 13.08 9.13
C ALA A 80 -13.13 12.38 8.36
N VAL A 81 -13.31 12.76 7.10
CA VAL A 81 -14.03 11.97 6.12
C VAL A 81 -13.06 10.87 5.65
N PHE A 82 -13.36 9.62 6.02
CA PHE A 82 -12.55 8.46 5.67
C PHE A 82 -13.22 7.73 4.50
N VAL A 83 -12.51 7.59 3.40
CA VAL A 83 -12.97 6.89 2.20
C VAL A 83 -12.18 5.60 2.04
N SER A 84 -12.86 4.45 2.09
CA SER A 84 -12.26 3.14 1.88
C SER A 84 -12.68 2.61 0.51
N THR A 85 -11.71 2.32 -0.36
CA THR A 85 -11.98 1.90 -1.74
C THR A 85 -11.98 0.39 -1.89
N ASN A 86 -12.89 -0.12 -2.74
CA ASN A 86 -12.96 -1.51 -3.19
C ASN A 86 -12.52 -1.60 -4.65
N TYR A 87 -11.25 -1.82 -4.87
CA TYR A 87 -10.68 -2.04 -6.20
C TYR A 87 -10.88 -3.49 -6.67
N GLY A 88 -10.84 -3.72 -7.99
CA GLY A 88 -10.95 -5.05 -8.58
C GLY A 88 -9.80 -5.96 -8.18
N LEU A 89 -10.10 -7.22 -7.82
CA LEU A 89 -9.14 -8.18 -7.27
C LEU A 89 -8.69 -9.21 -8.31
N ALA A 90 -7.43 -9.64 -8.22
CA ALA A 90 -6.94 -10.82 -8.90
C ALA A 90 -7.55 -12.10 -8.27
N PRO A 91 -7.75 -13.19 -9.03
CA PRO A 91 -7.33 -13.39 -10.41
C PRO A 91 -8.32 -12.87 -11.45
N LYS A 92 -9.48 -12.32 -11.03
CA LYS A 92 -10.48 -11.82 -11.97
C LYS A 92 -9.93 -10.65 -12.79
N TYR A 93 -9.18 -9.79 -12.13
CA TYR A 93 -8.50 -8.64 -12.72
C TYR A 93 -7.00 -8.68 -12.38
N HIS A 94 -6.15 -8.37 -13.34
CA HIS A 94 -4.70 -8.27 -13.16
C HIS A 94 -4.23 -6.83 -13.32
N PHE A 95 -3.01 -6.55 -12.89
CA PHE A 95 -2.36 -5.26 -13.15
C PHE A 95 -2.49 -4.88 -14.64
N PRO A 96 -2.84 -3.64 -14.98
CA PRO A 96 -2.90 -2.46 -14.12
C PRO A 96 -4.29 -2.14 -13.51
N HIS A 97 -5.27 -3.01 -13.60
CA HIS A 97 -6.68 -2.74 -13.22
C HIS A 97 -6.82 -2.18 -11.79
N GLN A 98 -6.13 -2.78 -10.82
CA GLN A 98 -6.17 -2.33 -9.42
C GLN A 98 -5.66 -0.90 -9.27
N PHE A 99 -4.56 -0.58 -9.93
CA PHE A 99 -4.01 0.76 -9.97
C PHE A 99 -4.99 1.75 -10.62
N GLU A 100 -5.57 1.40 -11.76
CA GLU A 100 -6.51 2.24 -12.50
C GLU A 100 -7.77 2.53 -11.69
N ASP A 101 -8.34 1.53 -11.02
CA ASP A 101 -9.49 1.70 -10.13
C ASP A 101 -9.18 2.70 -9.01
N VAL A 102 -8.09 2.46 -8.27
CA VAL A 102 -7.71 3.32 -7.15
C VAL A 102 -7.38 4.73 -7.62
N TYR A 103 -6.63 4.88 -8.70
CA TYR A 103 -6.28 6.17 -9.28
C TYR A 103 -7.53 6.95 -9.72
N SER A 104 -8.43 6.29 -10.41
CA SER A 104 -9.69 6.85 -10.87
C SER A 104 -10.57 7.34 -9.71
N ALA A 105 -10.73 6.52 -8.67
CA ALA A 105 -11.52 6.87 -7.49
C ALA A 105 -10.89 8.03 -6.70
N LEU A 106 -9.58 8.00 -6.50
CA LEU A 106 -8.87 9.07 -5.78
C LEU A 106 -8.91 10.38 -6.55
N ARG A 107 -8.65 10.35 -7.86
CA ARG A 107 -8.73 11.53 -8.72
C ARG A 107 -10.13 12.16 -8.71
N TRP A 108 -11.18 11.32 -8.70
CA TRP A 108 -12.56 11.80 -8.57
C TRP A 108 -12.80 12.46 -7.21
N PHE A 109 -12.32 11.86 -6.12
CA PHE A 109 -12.45 12.41 -4.77
C PHE A 109 -11.76 13.77 -4.62
N LEU A 110 -10.61 13.97 -5.30
CA LEU A 110 -9.82 15.20 -5.22
C LEU A 110 -10.40 16.39 -6.01
N GLN A 111 -11.53 16.24 -6.70
CA GLN A 111 -12.21 17.36 -7.36
C GLN A 111 -12.76 18.33 -6.29
N GLU A 112 -12.58 19.63 -6.51
CA GLU A 112 -12.99 20.68 -5.55
C GLU A 112 -14.47 20.59 -5.16
N ASN A 113 -15.37 20.40 -6.15
CA ASN A 113 -16.80 20.24 -5.90
C ASN A 113 -17.16 18.98 -5.11
N ILE A 114 -16.34 17.93 -5.20
CA ILE A 114 -16.53 16.70 -4.45
C ILE A 114 -16.04 16.87 -3.00
N LEU A 115 -14.87 17.45 -2.82
CA LEU A 115 -14.35 17.79 -1.48
C LEU A 115 -15.32 18.72 -0.73
N GLU A 116 -15.84 19.76 -1.41
CA GLU A 116 -16.85 20.66 -0.87
C GLU A 116 -18.12 19.90 -0.47
N ARG A 117 -18.63 19.01 -1.34
CA ARG A 117 -19.81 18.18 -1.08
C ARG A 117 -19.69 17.35 0.19
N TYR A 118 -18.48 16.84 0.48
CA TYR A 118 -18.21 16.06 1.69
C TYR A 118 -17.70 16.89 2.86
N GLY A 119 -17.57 18.20 2.71
CA GLY A 119 -17.09 19.11 3.77
C GLY A 119 -15.61 18.88 4.10
N VAL A 120 -14.79 18.53 3.11
CA VAL A 120 -13.35 18.28 3.24
C VAL A 120 -12.54 19.50 2.87
N ASP A 121 -11.56 19.87 3.71
CA ASP A 121 -10.57 20.90 3.39
C ASP A 121 -9.60 20.38 2.33
N PRO A 122 -9.53 20.99 1.14
CA PRO A 122 -8.65 20.52 0.05
C PRO A 122 -7.15 20.61 0.41
N ARG A 123 -6.78 21.36 1.47
CA ARG A 123 -5.40 21.43 1.97
C ARG A 123 -5.07 20.33 2.97
N ARG A 124 -6.04 19.51 3.35
CA ARG A 124 -5.94 18.49 4.40
C ARG A 124 -6.45 17.14 3.91
N VAL A 125 -5.94 16.72 2.75
CA VAL A 125 -6.25 15.43 2.15
C VAL A 125 -5.00 14.56 2.12
N GLY A 126 -5.14 13.33 2.61
CA GLY A 126 -4.09 12.32 2.61
C GLY A 126 -4.53 11.02 1.96
N VAL A 127 -3.57 10.22 1.56
CA VAL A 127 -3.75 8.85 1.11
C VAL A 127 -3.02 7.89 2.03
N SER A 128 -3.60 6.73 2.26
CA SER A 128 -3.01 5.69 3.11
C SER A 128 -3.40 4.30 2.61
N GLY A 129 -2.65 3.31 3.04
CA GLY A 129 -2.95 1.92 2.76
C GLY A 129 -1.97 0.98 3.44
N ASP A 130 -2.36 -0.27 3.56
CA ASP A 130 -1.55 -1.32 4.16
C ASP A 130 -1.19 -2.41 3.15
N SER A 131 0.03 -2.96 3.21
CA SER A 131 0.47 -4.07 2.36
C SER A 131 0.34 -3.75 0.85
N ALA A 132 -0.43 -4.53 0.10
CA ALA A 132 -0.80 -4.24 -1.29
C ALA A 132 -1.52 -2.89 -1.45
N GLY A 133 -2.31 -2.48 -0.46
CA GLY A 133 -2.92 -1.14 -0.42
C GLY A 133 -1.89 -0.04 -0.20
N GLY A 134 -0.84 -0.30 0.57
CA GLY A 134 0.32 0.58 0.70
C GLY A 134 1.10 0.71 -0.61
N ASN A 135 1.21 -0.36 -1.37
CA ASN A 135 1.73 -0.34 -2.75
C ASN A 135 0.93 0.62 -3.63
N LEU A 136 -0.39 0.41 -3.68
CA LEU A 136 -1.28 1.23 -4.50
C LEU A 136 -1.27 2.70 -4.05
N ALA A 137 -1.22 2.96 -2.74
CA ALA A 137 -1.11 4.32 -2.19
C ALA A 137 0.17 5.03 -2.67
N ALA A 138 1.32 4.36 -2.60
CA ALA A 138 2.59 4.90 -3.09
C ALA A 138 2.55 5.16 -4.62
N ALA A 139 2.03 4.20 -5.38
CA ALA A 139 1.96 4.28 -6.83
C ALA A 139 1.04 5.41 -7.32
N VAL A 140 -0.17 5.53 -6.76
CA VAL A 140 -1.10 6.61 -7.15
C VAL A 140 -0.60 7.98 -6.72
N THR A 141 0.11 8.08 -5.59
CA THR A 141 0.72 9.34 -5.16
C THR A 141 1.78 9.81 -6.15
N GLN A 142 2.64 8.91 -6.64
CA GLN A 142 3.63 9.19 -7.67
C GLN A 142 2.97 9.64 -8.99
N GLN A 143 1.86 9.01 -9.36
CA GLN A 143 1.13 9.37 -10.58
C GLN A 143 0.46 10.74 -10.46
N LEU A 144 -0.15 11.04 -9.30
CA LEU A 144 -0.86 12.31 -9.08
C LEU A 144 0.04 13.53 -9.19
N ILE A 145 1.28 13.47 -8.70
CA ILE A 145 2.23 14.59 -8.80
C ILE A 145 2.65 14.91 -10.23
N GLN A 146 2.45 13.96 -11.16
CA GLN A 146 2.75 14.11 -12.58
C GLN A 146 1.50 14.46 -13.41
N ASP A 147 0.31 14.45 -12.80
CA ASP A 147 -0.94 14.73 -13.49
C ASP A 147 -1.28 16.23 -13.42
N PRO A 148 -1.18 16.98 -14.54
CA PRO A 148 -1.43 18.41 -14.57
C PRO A 148 -2.90 18.78 -14.35
N ASP A 149 -3.82 17.83 -14.54
CA ASP A 149 -5.26 18.06 -14.38
C ASP A 149 -5.69 17.97 -12.89
N VAL A 150 -4.86 17.39 -12.02
CA VAL A 150 -5.13 17.28 -10.59
C VAL A 150 -4.63 18.52 -9.85
N LYS A 151 -5.55 19.40 -9.48
CA LYS A 151 -5.22 20.66 -8.79
C LYS A 151 -5.01 20.50 -7.30
N THR A 152 -5.81 19.65 -6.65
CA THR A 152 -5.70 19.37 -5.21
C THR A 152 -4.52 18.42 -4.97
N LYS A 153 -3.53 18.90 -4.23
CA LYS A 153 -2.34 18.11 -3.87
C LYS A 153 -2.57 17.35 -2.58
N LEU A 154 -2.10 16.10 -2.53
CA LEU A 154 -2.05 15.35 -1.29
C LEU A 154 -1.08 16.00 -0.31
N LYS A 155 -1.52 16.20 0.93
CA LYS A 155 -0.69 16.73 2.01
C LYS A 155 0.25 15.68 2.58
N VAL A 156 -0.24 14.44 2.68
CA VAL A 156 0.51 13.31 3.24
C VAL A 156 0.23 12.01 2.49
N GLN A 157 1.20 11.10 2.53
CA GLN A 157 0.98 9.67 2.29
C GLN A 157 1.42 8.88 3.52
N ALA A 158 0.61 7.91 3.95
CA ALA A 158 0.90 7.05 5.09
C ALA A 158 0.85 5.58 4.67
N LEU A 159 2.01 4.93 4.65
CA LEU A 159 2.21 3.59 4.10
C LEU A 159 2.49 2.60 5.22
N VAL A 160 1.62 1.62 5.38
CA VAL A 160 1.74 0.60 6.43
C VAL A 160 2.29 -0.68 5.81
N TYR A 161 3.49 -1.08 6.20
CA TYR A 161 4.25 -2.22 5.68
C TYR A 161 4.08 -2.49 4.17
N PRO A 162 4.35 -1.50 3.30
CA PRO A 162 4.00 -1.54 1.89
C PRO A 162 4.84 -2.53 1.09
N ALA A 163 4.22 -3.22 0.10
CA ALA A 163 4.91 -3.97 -0.93
C ALA A 163 5.35 -3.01 -2.05
N LEU A 164 6.65 -2.89 -2.37
CA LEU A 164 7.13 -1.80 -3.22
C LEU A 164 8.01 -2.22 -4.40
N GLN A 165 8.37 -3.51 -4.49
CA GLN A 165 9.18 -4.03 -5.58
C GLN A 165 8.90 -5.52 -5.83
N ALA A 166 9.02 -5.94 -7.07
CA ALA A 166 8.89 -7.34 -7.49
C ALA A 166 10.10 -7.81 -8.30
N LEU A 167 11.27 -7.15 -8.16
CA LEU A 167 12.47 -7.44 -8.95
C LEU A 167 13.40 -8.42 -8.27
N ASP A 168 13.62 -8.26 -6.97
CA ASP A 168 14.51 -9.12 -6.17
C ASP A 168 13.72 -9.81 -5.05
N MET A 169 13.57 -11.14 -5.18
CA MET A 169 12.89 -11.99 -4.20
C MET A 169 13.85 -12.56 -3.16
N LYS A 170 15.11 -12.06 -3.12
CA LYS A 170 16.14 -12.49 -2.17
C LYS A 170 16.63 -11.38 -1.25
N LEU A 171 15.79 -10.37 -0.98
CA LEU A 171 16.08 -9.41 0.09
C LEU A 171 16.29 -10.15 1.42
N PRO A 172 17.07 -9.63 2.38
CA PRO A 172 17.22 -10.26 3.69
C PRO A 172 15.88 -10.64 4.34
N SER A 173 14.90 -9.75 4.35
CA SER A 173 13.55 -10.06 4.89
C SER A 173 12.84 -11.19 4.14
N TYR A 174 13.04 -11.33 2.83
CA TYR A 174 12.51 -12.45 2.04
C TYR A 174 13.23 -13.77 2.35
N GLN A 175 14.53 -13.73 2.62
CA GLN A 175 15.29 -14.92 3.04
C GLN A 175 14.88 -15.40 4.44
N GLU A 176 14.70 -14.45 5.37
CA GLU A 176 14.22 -14.71 6.74
C GLU A 176 12.74 -15.16 6.75
N GLY A 177 11.95 -14.68 5.79
CA GLY A 177 10.50 -14.74 5.76
C GLY A 177 9.88 -16.12 5.47
N SER A 178 10.68 -17.17 5.23
CA SER A 178 10.16 -18.50 4.86
C SER A 178 9.17 -19.07 5.89
N TYR A 179 9.32 -18.69 7.15
CA TYR A 179 8.52 -19.17 8.29
C TYR A 179 7.79 -18.05 9.04
N PHE A 180 7.72 -16.84 8.46
CA PHE A 180 7.01 -15.75 9.12
C PHE A 180 5.51 -16.04 9.21
N PRO A 181 4.89 -15.70 10.34
CA PRO A 181 3.46 -15.87 10.49
C PRO A 181 2.69 -14.96 9.52
N PHE A 182 1.54 -15.44 9.06
CA PHE A 182 0.59 -14.74 8.18
C PHE A 182 1.05 -14.48 6.75
N LEU A 183 2.33 -14.08 6.52
CA LEU A 183 2.84 -13.84 5.17
C LEU A 183 4.25 -14.44 4.98
N PRO A 184 4.38 -15.75 4.75
CA PRO A 184 5.64 -16.34 4.35
C PRO A 184 6.04 -15.92 2.94
N THR A 185 7.33 -15.94 2.63
CA THR A 185 7.90 -15.55 1.34
C THR A 185 7.21 -16.20 0.15
N SER A 186 6.91 -17.48 0.23
CA SER A 186 6.23 -18.21 -0.86
C SER A 186 4.83 -17.65 -1.16
N LEU A 187 4.10 -17.24 -0.13
CA LEU A 187 2.79 -16.62 -0.28
C LEU A 187 2.91 -15.21 -0.87
N MET A 188 3.91 -14.42 -0.43
CA MET A 188 4.14 -13.08 -1.00
C MET A 188 4.51 -13.16 -2.49
N VAL A 189 5.40 -14.08 -2.86
CA VAL A 189 5.76 -14.33 -4.27
C VAL A 189 4.53 -14.78 -5.07
N ARG A 190 3.67 -15.62 -4.46
CA ARG A 190 2.39 -16.01 -5.07
C ARG A 190 1.49 -14.81 -5.32
N PHE A 191 1.35 -13.89 -4.39
CA PHE A 191 0.56 -12.67 -4.55
C PHE A 191 1.13 -11.77 -5.66
N TRP A 192 2.45 -11.58 -5.72
CA TRP A 192 3.08 -10.85 -6.81
C TRP A 192 2.76 -11.47 -8.17
N SER A 193 2.89 -12.80 -8.29
CA SER A 193 2.57 -13.48 -9.54
C SER A 193 1.11 -13.34 -9.93
N GLU A 194 0.18 -13.55 -8.99
CA GLU A 194 -1.26 -13.41 -9.23
C GLU A 194 -1.67 -11.98 -9.58
N TYR A 195 -0.95 -10.98 -9.09
CA TYR A 195 -1.17 -9.58 -9.46
C TYR A 195 -0.99 -9.39 -10.98
N PHE A 196 -0.05 -10.09 -11.58
CA PHE A 196 0.27 -9.96 -13.01
C PHE A 196 -0.42 -11.02 -13.88
N THR A 197 -0.58 -12.24 -13.40
CA THR A 197 -1.12 -13.35 -14.18
C THR A 197 -1.45 -14.58 -13.35
N THR A 198 -2.33 -15.45 -13.85
CA THR A 198 -2.55 -16.80 -13.32
C THR A 198 -1.55 -17.84 -13.85
N ASP A 199 -0.70 -17.46 -14.80
CA ASP A 199 0.35 -18.35 -15.34
C ASP A 199 1.43 -18.60 -14.29
N ARG A 200 1.50 -19.83 -13.80
CA ARG A 200 2.44 -20.28 -12.76
C ARG A 200 3.91 -20.24 -13.17
N THR A 201 4.21 -20.02 -14.46
CA THR A 201 5.60 -19.90 -14.92
C THR A 201 6.26 -18.65 -14.35
N LEU A 202 5.52 -17.55 -14.22
CA LEU A 202 6.03 -16.33 -13.58
C LEU A 202 6.35 -16.56 -12.10
N GLU A 203 5.45 -17.21 -11.35
CA GLU A 203 5.69 -17.52 -9.94
C GLU A 203 6.94 -18.40 -9.75
N LYS A 204 7.12 -19.43 -10.58
CA LYS A 204 8.31 -20.28 -10.52
C LYS A 204 9.59 -19.49 -10.78
N ALA A 205 9.59 -18.63 -11.80
CA ALA A 205 10.73 -17.77 -12.10
C ALA A 205 11.03 -16.76 -10.96
N MET A 206 10.00 -16.18 -10.34
CA MET A 206 10.15 -15.30 -9.18
C MET A 206 10.72 -16.05 -7.96
N LEU A 207 10.24 -17.24 -7.65
CA LEU A 207 10.77 -18.08 -6.56
C LEU A 207 12.26 -18.41 -6.74
N LEU A 208 12.71 -18.57 -7.99
CA LEU A 208 14.11 -18.77 -8.32
C LEU A 208 14.91 -17.47 -8.43
N ASN A 209 14.24 -16.32 -8.32
CA ASN A 209 14.82 -14.98 -8.57
C ASN A 209 15.43 -14.85 -9.98
N GLN A 210 14.75 -15.41 -10.99
CA GLN A 210 15.19 -15.54 -12.40
C GLN A 210 14.11 -15.04 -13.36
N HIS A 211 13.43 -13.93 -13.04
CA HIS A 211 12.34 -13.41 -13.87
C HIS A 211 12.68 -12.08 -14.55
N VAL A 212 13.72 -11.36 -14.08
CA VAL A 212 14.13 -10.08 -14.67
C VAL A 212 15.21 -10.34 -15.71
N PRO A 213 14.97 -10.04 -17.01
CA PRO A 213 15.98 -10.29 -18.05
C PRO A 213 17.12 -9.26 -18.02
N MET A 214 18.23 -9.61 -18.64
CA MET A 214 19.49 -8.84 -18.63
C MET A 214 19.31 -7.38 -19.09
N GLU A 215 18.48 -7.13 -20.09
CA GLU A 215 18.21 -5.80 -20.63
C GLU A 215 17.59 -4.85 -19.61
N PHE A 216 16.98 -5.37 -18.53
CA PHE A 216 16.40 -4.60 -17.43
C PHE A 216 17.26 -4.62 -16.15
N SER A 217 18.48 -5.16 -16.22
CA SER A 217 19.38 -5.26 -15.05
C SER A 217 19.70 -3.90 -14.42
N HIS A 218 19.64 -2.82 -15.19
CA HIS A 218 19.82 -1.46 -14.69
C HIS A 218 18.78 -1.05 -13.62
N LEU A 219 17.61 -1.69 -13.58
CA LEU A 219 16.57 -1.42 -12.59
C LEU A 219 16.96 -1.91 -11.18
N PHE A 220 17.88 -2.88 -11.07
CA PHE A 220 18.34 -3.36 -9.76
C PHE A 220 19.02 -2.29 -8.91
N GLN A 221 19.51 -1.18 -9.51
CA GLN A 221 20.03 -0.06 -8.76
C GLN A 221 19.00 0.54 -7.77
N PHE A 222 17.71 0.47 -8.11
CA PHE A 222 16.63 1.01 -7.30
C PHE A 222 16.22 0.11 -6.13
N VAL A 223 16.63 -1.15 -6.16
CA VAL A 223 16.33 -2.17 -5.15
C VAL A 223 17.58 -2.84 -4.59
N ASN A 224 18.74 -2.22 -4.75
CA ASN A 224 20.00 -2.74 -4.23
C ASN A 224 20.04 -2.62 -2.70
N TRP A 225 19.61 -3.67 -2.04
CA TRP A 225 19.53 -3.71 -0.59
C TRP A 225 20.91 -3.59 0.09
N SER A 226 22.01 -3.98 -0.57
CA SER A 226 23.35 -3.85 0.03
C SER A 226 23.77 -2.39 0.25
N SER A 227 23.25 -1.47 -0.54
CA SER A 227 23.47 -0.02 -0.42
C SER A 227 22.35 0.72 0.30
N LEU A 228 21.13 0.21 0.27
CA LEU A 228 19.95 0.92 0.76
C LEU A 228 19.53 0.52 2.18
N LEU A 229 19.86 -0.69 2.63
CA LEU A 229 19.51 -1.11 3.97
C LEU A 229 20.53 -0.67 5.04
N PRO A 230 20.07 -0.35 6.26
CA PRO A 230 20.95 -0.22 7.42
C PRO A 230 21.73 -1.52 7.71
N GLU A 231 22.96 -1.41 8.23
CA GLU A 231 23.86 -2.55 8.48
C GLU A 231 23.22 -3.67 9.29
N ARG A 232 22.42 -3.35 10.31
CA ARG A 232 21.78 -4.35 11.19
C ARG A 232 20.90 -5.34 10.43
N TYR A 233 20.33 -4.96 9.29
CA TYR A 233 19.47 -5.81 8.46
C TYR A 233 20.23 -6.59 7.38
N LYS A 234 21.51 -6.28 7.20
CA LYS A 234 22.40 -6.99 6.25
C LYS A 234 23.22 -8.10 6.91
N THR A 235 23.31 -8.10 8.24
CA THR A 235 24.14 -9.04 8.98
C THR A 235 23.73 -10.48 8.70
N GLY A 236 24.68 -11.29 8.26
CA GLY A 236 24.44 -12.70 7.90
C GLY A 236 23.93 -12.93 6.46
N HIS A 237 23.72 -11.86 5.70
CA HIS A 237 23.30 -11.95 4.30
C HIS A 237 24.39 -11.42 3.37
N PHE A 238 24.54 -12.09 2.22
CA PHE A 238 25.47 -11.69 1.16
C PHE A 238 24.69 -11.25 -0.06
N TYR A 239 25.03 -10.09 -0.59
CA TYR A 239 24.40 -9.59 -1.81
C TYR A 239 24.92 -10.37 -3.02
N GLU A 240 23.99 -10.96 -3.74
CA GLU A 240 24.23 -11.56 -5.05
C GLU A 240 23.31 -10.90 -6.07
N SER A 241 23.85 -10.46 -7.18
CA SER A 241 23.03 -9.94 -8.28
C SER A 241 22.07 -11.04 -8.76
N PRO A 242 20.78 -10.76 -8.94
CA PRO A 242 19.84 -11.74 -9.47
C PRO A 242 20.30 -12.32 -10.80
N THR A 243 20.09 -13.61 -11.00
CA THR A 243 20.39 -14.29 -12.27
C THR A 243 19.41 -13.80 -13.34
N PRO A 244 19.89 -13.40 -14.52
CA PRO A 244 19.03 -12.95 -15.61
C PRO A 244 17.95 -13.97 -15.97
N GLY A 245 16.72 -13.49 -16.14
CA GLY A 245 15.57 -14.29 -16.55
C GLY A 245 15.31 -14.25 -18.06
N SER A 246 14.18 -14.80 -18.45
CA SER A 246 13.75 -14.86 -19.85
C SER A 246 13.14 -13.54 -20.32
N SER A 247 13.65 -12.99 -21.42
CA SER A 247 13.07 -11.83 -22.10
C SER A 247 11.63 -12.10 -22.60
N GLU A 248 11.31 -13.35 -22.94
CA GLU A 248 9.95 -13.73 -23.36
C GLU A 248 8.96 -13.60 -22.21
N LEU A 249 9.34 -14.00 -21.00
CA LEU A 249 8.51 -13.89 -19.81
C LEU A 249 8.21 -12.42 -19.49
N ALA A 250 9.22 -11.54 -19.56
CA ALA A 250 9.06 -10.12 -19.34
C ALA A 250 8.23 -9.44 -20.44
N LYS A 251 8.35 -9.87 -21.69
CA LYS A 251 7.47 -9.37 -22.77
C LYS A 251 6.02 -9.78 -22.57
N LYS A 252 5.79 -10.99 -22.07
CA LYS A 252 4.44 -11.52 -21.82
C LYS A 252 3.78 -10.87 -20.61
N TYR A 253 4.54 -10.59 -19.55
CA TYR A 253 4.07 -10.03 -18.28
C TYR A 253 4.94 -8.85 -17.83
N PRO A 254 4.92 -7.71 -18.53
CA PRO A 254 5.83 -6.60 -18.27
C PRO A 254 5.52 -5.84 -16.97
N GLY A 255 4.40 -6.12 -16.31
CA GLY A 255 3.93 -5.39 -15.14
C GLY A 255 4.91 -5.32 -13.98
N PHE A 256 5.70 -6.36 -13.73
CA PHE A 256 6.70 -6.35 -12.64
C PHE A 256 7.88 -5.38 -12.90
N LEU A 257 8.01 -4.84 -14.09
CA LEU A 257 8.98 -3.80 -14.47
C LEU A 257 8.38 -2.39 -14.48
N ASP A 258 7.07 -2.27 -14.22
CA ASP A 258 6.35 -1.00 -14.25
C ASP A 258 6.36 -0.32 -12.86
N VAL A 259 6.71 0.96 -12.84
CA VAL A 259 6.72 1.78 -11.61
C VAL A 259 5.35 1.86 -10.91
N LYS A 260 4.26 1.71 -11.65
CA LYS A 260 2.89 1.67 -11.10
C LYS A 260 2.62 0.40 -10.28
N ALA A 261 3.31 -0.69 -10.58
CA ALA A 261 3.28 -1.91 -9.77
C ALA A 261 4.41 -1.94 -8.73
N CYS A 262 5.55 -1.35 -9.05
CA CYS A 262 6.76 -1.37 -8.24
C CYS A 262 7.24 0.06 -7.92
N PRO A 263 6.63 0.75 -6.94
CA PRO A 263 6.93 2.16 -6.63
C PRO A 263 8.39 2.46 -6.30
N LEU A 264 9.17 1.48 -5.84
CA LEU A 264 10.62 1.62 -5.64
C LEU A 264 11.40 1.91 -6.92
N LEU A 265 10.83 1.64 -8.11
CA LEU A 265 11.47 1.90 -9.39
C LEU A 265 11.40 3.38 -9.83
N ALA A 266 10.66 4.22 -9.11
CA ALA A 266 10.58 5.64 -9.43
C ALA A 266 11.95 6.30 -9.37
N ASN A 267 12.22 7.20 -10.31
CA ASN A 267 13.47 7.98 -10.30
C ASN A 267 13.46 9.04 -9.19
N ASP A 268 14.64 9.54 -8.83
CA ASP A 268 14.80 10.47 -7.72
C ASP A 268 14.09 11.81 -7.97
N ASN A 269 13.97 12.24 -9.22
CA ASN A 269 13.22 13.45 -9.55
C ASN A 269 11.73 13.28 -9.22
N THR A 270 11.12 12.16 -9.56
CA THR A 270 9.74 11.86 -9.16
C THR A 270 9.61 11.79 -7.65
N LEU A 271 10.51 11.09 -6.97
CA LEU A 271 10.47 10.94 -5.52
C LEU A 271 10.59 12.29 -4.79
N SER A 272 11.43 13.21 -5.27
CA SER A 272 11.66 14.52 -4.63
C SER A 272 10.42 15.42 -4.52
N HIS A 273 9.38 15.13 -5.30
CA HIS A 273 8.12 15.89 -5.32
C HIS A 273 7.00 15.25 -4.47
N LEU A 274 7.29 14.11 -3.82
CA LEU A 274 6.31 13.42 -2.99
C LEU A 274 5.98 14.21 -1.71
N PRO A 275 4.74 14.07 -1.20
CA PRO A 275 4.32 14.77 0.01
C PRO A 275 5.04 14.22 1.26
N LEU A 276 4.81 14.88 2.38
CA LEU A 276 5.19 14.39 3.71
C LEU A 276 4.76 12.92 3.86
N THR A 277 5.70 12.07 4.23
CA THR A 277 5.51 10.62 4.19
C THR A 277 5.68 9.97 5.55
N TYR A 278 4.76 9.07 5.87
CA TYR A 278 4.82 8.18 7.03
C TYR A 278 4.94 6.74 6.58
N ILE A 279 5.89 6.00 7.14
CA ILE A 279 6.07 4.58 6.81
C ILE A 279 6.16 3.76 8.10
N ILE A 280 5.38 2.69 8.17
CA ILE A 280 5.50 1.64 9.20
C ILE A 280 6.18 0.43 8.58
N THR A 281 7.14 -0.14 9.31
CA THR A 281 7.73 -1.46 9.02
C THR A 281 7.70 -2.34 10.26
N CYS A 282 7.68 -3.66 10.07
CA CYS A 282 7.65 -4.65 11.13
C CYS A 282 8.85 -5.60 11.02
N GLN A 283 9.40 -6.04 12.17
CA GLN A 283 10.56 -6.93 12.21
C GLN A 283 10.27 -8.29 11.56
N TYR A 284 9.10 -8.87 11.86
CA TYR A 284 8.72 -10.19 11.36
C TYR A 284 7.82 -10.09 10.12
N ASP A 285 8.33 -9.39 9.10
CA ASP A 285 7.59 -9.10 7.87
C ASP A 285 8.49 -9.27 6.64
N VAL A 286 8.06 -10.09 5.70
CA VAL A 286 8.75 -10.28 4.42
C VAL A 286 8.92 -8.96 3.65
N LEU A 287 8.02 -7.99 3.82
CA LEU A 287 8.04 -6.66 3.20
C LEU A 287 8.83 -5.61 4.00
N ARG A 288 9.47 -6.00 5.13
CA ARG A 288 10.27 -5.09 5.95
C ARG A 288 11.26 -4.27 5.11
N ASP A 289 12.02 -4.96 4.29
CA ASP A 289 13.12 -4.35 3.54
C ASP A 289 12.62 -3.49 2.38
N ASP A 290 11.47 -3.80 1.77
CA ASP A 290 10.80 -2.92 0.81
C ASP A 290 10.57 -1.52 1.44
N GLY A 291 9.97 -1.51 2.62
CA GLY A 291 9.70 -0.27 3.37
C GLY A 291 10.97 0.47 3.77
N LEU A 292 11.98 -0.23 4.28
CA LEU A 292 13.26 0.36 4.68
C LEU A 292 14.01 0.99 3.50
N MET A 293 14.05 0.30 2.35
CA MET A 293 14.66 0.85 1.14
C MET A 293 13.92 2.09 0.64
N TYR A 294 12.60 2.09 0.74
CA TYR A 294 11.81 3.26 0.32
C TYR A 294 12.02 4.46 1.24
N VAL A 295 12.11 4.24 2.56
CA VAL A 295 12.53 5.28 3.51
C VAL A 295 13.86 5.91 3.09
N MET A 296 14.87 5.09 2.81
CA MET A 296 16.19 5.57 2.41
C MET A 296 16.13 6.35 1.10
N ARG A 297 15.44 5.84 0.09
CA ARG A 297 15.32 6.49 -1.21
C ARG A 297 14.58 7.84 -1.12
N LEU A 298 13.51 7.91 -0.35
CA LEU A 298 12.77 9.14 -0.12
C LEU A 298 13.62 10.18 0.62
N GLN A 299 14.34 9.78 1.66
CA GLN A 299 15.24 10.67 2.41
C GLN A 299 16.36 11.19 1.51
N ASN A 300 16.98 10.33 0.69
CA ASN A 300 18.00 10.73 -0.27
C ASN A 300 17.47 11.72 -1.34
N ALA A 301 16.18 11.61 -1.70
CA ALA A 301 15.50 12.54 -2.60
C ALA A 301 15.02 13.83 -1.89
N GLY A 302 15.29 14.01 -0.60
CA GLY A 302 14.94 15.21 0.16
C GLY A 302 13.50 15.24 0.68
N VAL A 303 12.78 14.12 0.64
CA VAL A 303 11.43 14.01 1.19
C VAL A 303 11.49 13.88 2.71
N HIS A 304 10.63 14.61 3.41
CA HIS A 304 10.48 14.46 4.85
C HIS A 304 9.71 13.16 5.18
N VAL A 305 10.40 12.20 5.78
CA VAL A 305 9.87 10.88 6.13
C VAL A 305 9.90 10.68 7.64
N THR A 306 8.74 10.31 8.20
CA THR A 306 8.66 9.74 9.54
C THR A 306 8.54 8.22 9.42
N HIS A 307 9.49 7.50 9.98
CA HIS A 307 9.52 6.03 9.95
C HIS A 307 9.38 5.46 11.36
N HIS A 308 8.43 4.55 11.54
CA HIS A 308 8.30 3.75 12.75
C HIS A 308 8.51 2.27 12.43
N HIS A 309 9.53 1.69 13.05
CA HIS A 309 9.80 0.25 13.00
C HIS A 309 9.31 -0.42 14.29
N PHE A 310 8.56 -1.51 14.15
CA PHE A 310 8.05 -2.28 15.27
C PHE A 310 8.81 -3.60 15.39
N GLU A 311 9.66 -3.71 16.41
CA GLU A 311 10.52 -4.89 16.65
C GLU A 311 9.69 -6.14 17.04
N ASP A 312 8.52 -5.96 17.61
CA ASP A 312 7.55 -7.00 17.95
C ASP A 312 6.42 -7.13 16.91
N GLY A 313 6.52 -6.39 15.80
CA GLY A 313 5.53 -6.35 14.73
C GLY A 313 5.70 -7.47 13.70
N PHE A 314 4.59 -7.86 13.10
CA PHE A 314 4.51 -8.83 12.01
C PHE A 314 3.55 -8.33 10.91
N HIS A 315 3.60 -8.96 9.74
CA HIS A 315 2.73 -8.55 8.63
C HIS A 315 1.25 -8.76 8.97
N GLY A 316 0.43 -7.73 8.75
CA GLY A 316 -1.02 -7.73 9.09
C GLY A 316 -1.33 -7.22 10.50
N ALA A 317 -0.34 -7.08 11.38
CA ALA A 317 -0.54 -6.70 12.78
C ALA A 317 -1.37 -5.41 12.95
N PHE A 318 -1.25 -4.45 12.03
CA PHE A 318 -1.95 -3.18 12.08
C PHE A 318 -3.49 -3.30 12.12
N THR A 319 -4.03 -4.32 11.46
CA THR A 319 -5.50 -4.54 11.36
C THR A 319 -6.01 -5.65 12.27
N PHE A 320 -5.14 -6.36 12.98
CA PHE A 320 -5.54 -7.45 13.89
C PHE A 320 -5.82 -6.94 15.30
N HIS A 321 -6.96 -6.29 15.49
CA HIS A 321 -7.38 -5.61 16.73
C HIS A 321 -7.33 -6.45 18.03
N HIS A 322 -7.22 -7.77 17.94
CA HIS A 322 -7.05 -8.65 19.09
C HIS A 322 -5.64 -8.67 19.67
N PHE A 323 -4.66 -8.10 18.97
CA PHE A 323 -3.27 -8.04 19.41
C PHE A 323 -2.94 -6.64 19.95
N LYS A 324 -2.26 -6.58 21.09
CA LYS A 324 -1.80 -5.31 21.69
C LYS A 324 -0.89 -4.50 20.75
N ILE A 325 -0.18 -5.18 19.86
CA ILE A 325 0.67 -4.52 18.86
C ILE A 325 -0.16 -3.70 17.87
N ALA A 326 -1.39 -4.13 17.53
CA ALA A 326 -2.29 -3.35 16.68
C ALA A 326 -2.61 -1.98 17.30
N ASP A 327 -2.97 -1.96 18.58
CA ASP A 327 -3.26 -0.71 19.29
C ASP A 327 -2.05 0.24 19.29
N LYS A 328 -0.84 -0.31 19.53
CA LYS A 328 0.40 0.45 19.51
C LYS A 328 0.66 1.06 18.13
N MET A 329 0.53 0.26 17.07
CA MET A 329 0.72 0.70 15.69
C MET A 329 -0.32 1.76 15.29
N GLN A 330 -1.59 1.51 15.56
CA GLN A 330 -2.69 2.44 15.24
C GLN A 330 -2.58 3.75 16.01
N ASN A 331 -2.20 3.72 17.29
CA ASN A 331 -2.01 4.93 18.08
C ASN A 331 -0.87 5.79 17.53
N GLN A 332 0.24 5.20 17.12
CA GLN A 332 1.34 5.94 16.48
C GLN A 332 0.91 6.53 15.13
N TYR A 333 0.24 5.73 14.31
CA TYR A 333 -0.31 6.15 13.02
C TYR A 333 -1.30 7.32 13.16
N LEU A 334 -2.27 7.20 14.05
CA LEU A 334 -3.26 8.25 14.28
C LEU A 334 -2.65 9.52 14.89
N SER A 335 -1.71 9.37 15.81
CA SER A 335 -0.99 10.52 16.40
C SER A 335 -0.22 11.29 15.33
N TRP A 336 0.42 10.58 14.40
CA TRP A 336 1.12 11.23 13.30
C TRP A 336 0.16 11.91 12.33
N LEU A 337 -0.94 11.28 11.94
CA LEU A 337 -1.95 11.87 11.07
C LEU A 337 -2.59 13.09 11.72
N MET A 338 -2.90 13.03 13.02
CA MET A 338 -3.50 14.15 13.76
C MET A 338 -2.63 15.40 13.74
N LYS A 339 -1.31 15.20 13.77
CA LYS A 339 -0.31 16.29 13.75
C LYS A 339 -0.07 16.83 12.34
N ASN A 340 -0.15 16.00 11.31
CA ASN A 340 0.39 16.31 9.99
C ASN A 340 -0.69 16.45 8.89
N LEU A 341 -1.88 15.90 9.10
CA LEU A 341 -3.03 16.02 8.23
C LEU A 341 -4.07 16.98 8.83
#